data_1b3cf3b73f92e00227a9c7adaed42dbe
#
_entry.id   1b3cf3b73f92e00227a9c7adaed42dbe
#
_cell.length_a   1.000
_cell.length_b   1.000
_cell.length_c   1.000
_cell.angle_alpha   90.00
_cell.angle_beta   90.00
_cell.angle_gamma   90.00
#
_symmetry.space_group_name_H-M   'P 1'
#
loop_
_entity.id
_entity.type
_entity.pdbx_description
1 polymer ?
#
loop_
_entity_poly.entity_id
_entity_poly.type
_entity_poly.pdbx_seq_one_letter_code
_entity_poly.pdbx_strand_id
1 'polypeptide(L)'
;ITQESFNAIREAKPKKLYVAVDAPRVNRKDDEENQAKVIQIVKNVDWDCNVKYLIHEKNLGCSRAGIAAWNWLFSQEDRMIFVEDDGVPSVSFFYYCQELLEDYKDNDKIAYIGGVNYGMKRGEASYFFTRQCAATYAMGTWKRVYDLYEYDMASYPKYRNKKSFKEAFSNKKSYYGHL
;
A
#
# COMPACT_ATOMS: atom_id res chain seq x y z
N ILE A 1 -5.88 -3.59 16.60
CA ILE A 1 -5.05 -3.13 15.45
C ILE A 1 -5.97 -2.52 14.39
N THR A 2 -6.85 -3.24 13.71
CA THR A 2 -7.73 -2.69 12.64
C THR A 2 -8.54 -1.46 13.09
N GLN A 3 -9.02 -1.41 14.34
CA GLN A 3 -9.71 -0.25 14.88
C GLN A 3 -8.81 1.00 14.95
N GLU A 4 -7.55 0.83 15.29
CA GLU A 4 -6.57 1.94 15.37
C GLU A 4 -6.23 2.47 14.00
N SER A 5 -5.98 1.58 13.02
CA SER A 5 -5.76 1.96 11.62
C SER A 5 -6.97 2.69 11.03
N PHE A 6 -8.17 2.19 11.30
CA PHE A 6 -9.41 2.83 10.88
C PHE A 6 -9.64 4.19 11.54
N ASN A 7 -9.26 4.35 12.82
CA ASN A 7 -9.34 5.64 13.52
C ASN A 7 -8.40 6.68 12.89
N ALA A 8 -7.18 6.27 12.48
CA ALA A 8 -6.26 7.16 11.77
C ALA A 8 -6.83 7.62 10.42
N ILE A 9 -7.48 6.72 9.68
CA ILE A 9 -8.19 7.07 8.44
C ILE A 9 -9.38 7.99 8.71
N ARG A 10 -10.16 7.70 9.77
CA ARG A 10 -11.30 8.56 10.20
C ARG A 10 -10.85 9.98 10.52
N GLU A 11 -9.71 10.13 11.19
CA GLU A 11 -9.16 11.44 11.54
C GLU A 11 -8.76 12.26 10.29
N ALA A 12 -8.24 11.59 9.26
CA ALA A 12 -7.91 12.21 7.97
C ALA A 12 -9.16 12.55 7.12
N LYS A 13 -10.31 11.92 7.39
CA LYS A 13 -11.59 12.14 6.70
C LYS A 13 -11.48 12.13 5.16
N PRO A 14 -10.97 11.08 4.53
CA PRO A 14 -10.88 11.02 3.08
C PRO A 14 -12.27 11.12 2.44
N LYS A 15 -12.34 11.75 1.26
CA LYS A 15 -13.59 11.86 0.48
C LYS A 15 -13.95 10.59 -0.26
N LYS A 16 -12.99 9.70 -0.45
CA LYS A 16 -13.17 8.37 -1.05
C LYS A 16 -12.44 7.33 -0.20
N LEU A 17 -13.10 6.22 0.08
CA LEU A 17 -12.53 5.11 0.82
C LEU A 17 -12.85 3.80 0.12
N TYR A 18 -11.82 3.04 -0.19
CA TYR A 18 -11.91 1.70 -0.77
C TYR A 18 -11.46 0.70 0.29
N VAL A 19 -12.34 -0.20 0.67
CA VAL A 19 -12.08 -1.21 1.71
C VAL A 19 -12.11 -2.58 1.08
N ALA A 20 -11.02 -3.32 1.19
CA ALA A 20 -10.93 -4.72 0.74
C ALA A 20 -10.78 -5.63 1.97
N VAL A 21 -11.58 -6.69 2.03
CA VAL A 21 -11.56 -7.68 3.10
C VAL A 21 -11.53 -9.07 2.50
N ASP A 22 -10.52 -9.87 2.87
CA ASP A 22 -10.45 -11.28 2.43
C ASP A 22 -11.45 -12.15 3.20
N ALA A 23 -11.85 -13.28 2.63
CA ALA A 23 -12.73 -14.22 3.30
C ALA A 23 -11.98 -15.03 4.38
N PRO A 24 -12.71 -15.61 5.36
CA PRO A 24 -12.13 -16.50 6.34
C PRO A 24 -11.48 -17.72 5.70
N ARG A 25 -10.41 -18.23 6.28
CA ARG A 25 -9.83 -19.51 5.88
C ARG A 25 -10.77 -20.65 6.22
N VAL A 26 -10.84 -21.64 5.33
CA VAL A 26 -11.65 -22.85 5.56
C VAL A 26 -11.23 -23.52 6.88
N ASN A 27 -12.19 -23.94 7.69
CA ASN A 27 -11.99 -24.62 8.97
C ASN A 27 -11.32 -23.77 10.09
N ARG A 28 -11.42 -22.43 10.01
CA ARG A 28 -10.93 -21.52 11.03
C ARG A 28 -12.08 -20.67 11.56
N LYS A 29 -12.76 -21.16 12.61
CA LYS A 29 -13.90 -20.47 13.21
C LYS A 29 -13.57 -19.07 13.75
N ASP A 30 -12.38 -18.90 14.30
CA ASP A 30 -11.84 -17.61 14.76
C ASP A 30 -11.74 -16.57 13.64
N ASP A 31 -11.46 -16.99 12.40
CA ASP A 31 -11.39 -16.08 11.26
C ASP A 31 -12.78 -15.50 10.90
N GLU A 32 -13.85 -16.28 10.98
CA GLU A 32 -15.21 -15.80 10.71
C GLU A 32 -15.64 -14.73 11.70
N GLU A 33 -15.41 -14.97 13.00
CA GLU A 33 -15.72 -13.99 14.05
C GLU A 33 -14.88 -12.71 13.90
N ASN A 34 -13.60 -12.86 13.59
CA ASN A 34 -12.69 -11.72 13.40
C ASN A 34 -13.06 -10.92 12.16
N GLN A 35 -13.38 -11.57 11.03
CA GLN A 35 -13.86 -10.90 9.83
C GLN A 35 -15.14 -10.10 10.11
N ALA A 36 -16.10 -10.68 10.83
CA ALA A 36 -17.33 -9.98 11.19
C ALA A 36 -17.05 -8.70 11.99
N LYS A 37 -16.11 -8.76 12.96
CA LYS A 37 -15.67 -7.58 13.74
C LYS A 37 -14.98 -6.54 12.83
N VAL A 38 -14.09 -6.97 11.93
CA VAL A 38 -13.44 -6.07 10.97
C VAL A 38 -14.48 -5.37 10.08
N ILE A 39 -15.43 -6.12 9.53
CA ILE A 39 -16.50 -5.56 8.70
C ILE A 39 -17.33 -4.54 9.47
N GLN A 40 -17.64 -4.82 10.74
CA GLN A 40 -18.36 -3.88 11.60
C GLN A 40 -17.58 -2.57 11.81
N ILE A 41 -16.26 -2.66 12.04
CA ILE A 41 -15.38 -1.50 12.20
C ILE A 41 -15.36 -0.65 10.93
N VAL A 42 -15.06 -1.25 9.77
CA VAL A 42 -14.87 -0.51 8.52
C VAL A 42 -16.17 0.01 7.91
N LYS A 43 -17.32 -0.50 8.33
CA LYS A 43 -18.64 0.04 7.98
C LYS A 43 -19.06 1.23 8.82
N ASN A 44 -18.40 1.50 9.94
CA ASN A 44 -18.71 2.63 10.82
C ASN A 44 -18.06 3.94 10.34
N VAL A 45 -18.34 4.31 9.09
CA VAL A 45 -17.90 5.59 8.49
C VAL A 45 -18.88 6.68 8.88
N ASP A 46 -18.42 7.64 9.69
CA ASP A 46 -19.22 8.71 10.30
C ASP A 46 -18.86 10.11 9.76
N TRP A 47 -18.21 10.19 8.60
CA TRP A 47 -17.90 11.43 7.88
C TRP A 47 -18.38 11.36 6.44
N ASP A 48 -18.48 12.51 5.78
CA ASP A 48 -18.87 12.60 4.36
C ASP A 48 -17.82 11.93 3.46
N CYS A 49 -18.13 10.71 3.00
CA CYS A 49 -17.22 9.84 2.27
C CYS A 49 -17.95 8.93 1.28
N ASN A 50 -17.44 8.84 0.06
CA ASN A 50 -17.85 7.82 -0.89
C ASN A 50 -17.09 6.52 -0.59
N VAL A 51 -17.77 5.57 0.04
CA VAL A 51 -17.17 4.30 0.47
C VAL A 51 -17.54 3.18 -0.48
N LYS A 52 -16.54 2.40 -0.89
CA LYS A 52 -16.73 1.18 -1.67
C LYS A 52 -16.08 0.00 -0.95
N TYR A 53 -16.74 -1.17 -1.04
CA TYR A 53 -16.31 -2.39 -0.38
C TYR A 53 -16.07 -3.51 -1.39
N LEU A 54 -14.93 -4.20 -1.25
CA LEU A 54 -14.63 -5.47 -1.89
C LEU A 54 -14.50 -6.52 -0.78
N ILE A 55 -15.53 -7.31 -0.58
CA ILE A 55 -15.53 -8.40 0.40
C ILE A 55 -15.51 -9.70 -0.37
N HIS A 56 -14.43 -10.47 -0.24
CA HIS A 56 -14.29 -11.73 -0.96
C HIS A 56 -15.17 -12.83 -0.34
N GLU A 57 -15.76 -13.66 -1.20
CA GLU A 57 -16.54 -14.82 -0.79
C GLU A 57 -15.66 -16.04 -0.47
N LYS A 58 -14.44 -16.06 -0.99
CA LYS A 58 -13.46 -17.13 -0.79
C LYS A 58 -12.12 -16.53 -0.35
N ASN A 59 -11.44 -17.20 0.57
CA ASN A 59 -10.11 -16.79 0.99
C ASN A 59 -9.12 -16.90 -0.17
N LEU A 60 -8.51 -15.79 -0.51
CA LEU A 60 -7.48 -15.69 -1.56
C LEU A 60 -6.07 -15.76 -0.97
N GLY A 61 -5.93 -15.53 0.33
CA GLY A 61 -4.66 -15.33 1.01
C GLY A 61 -4.05 -13.94 0.75
N CYS A 62 -3.21 -13.50 1.66
CA CYS A 62 -2.69 -12.15 1.73
C CYS A 62 -2.23 -11.58 0.36
N SER A 63 -1.38 -12.32 -0.36
CA SER A 63 -0.80 -11.84 -1.62
C SER A 63 -1.84 -11.67 -2.74
N ARG A 64 -2.70 -12.65 -2.96
CA ARG A 64 -3.71 -12.59 -4.02
C ARG A 64 -4.85 -11.64 -3.67
N ALA A 65 -5.24 -11.58 -2.40
CA ALA A 65 -6.25 -10.62 -1.94
C ALA A 65 -5.76 -9.18 -2.13
N GLY A 66 -4.49 -8.89 -1.82
CA GLY A 66 -3.88 -7.58 -2.08
C GLY A 66 -3.89 -7.19 -3.56
N ILE A 67 -3.51 -8.12 -4.45
CA ILE A 67 -3.55 -7.89 -5.90
C ILE A 67 -4.98 -7.65 -6.39
N ALA A 68 -5.94 -8.44 -5.93
CA ALA A 68 -7.34 -8.28 -6.28
C ALA A 68 -7.86 -6.90 -5.83
N ALA A 69 -7.50 -6.45 -4.62
CA ALA A 69 -7.85 -5.13 -4.11
C ALA A 69 -7.25 -4.00 -4.95
N TRP A 70 -5.98 -4.11 -5.34
CA TRP A 70 -5.31 -3.10 -6.16
C TRP A 70 -5.86 -3.06 -7.59
N ASN A 71 -6.12 -4.22 -8.22
CA ASN A 71 -6.79 -4.30 -9.52
C ASN A 71 -8.16 -3.61 -9.47
N TRP A 72 -8.95 -3.92 -8.45
CA TRP A 72 -10.27 -3.33 -8.26
C TRP A 72 -10.21 -1.81 -8.06
N LEU A 73 -9.27 -1.31 -7.24
CA LEU A 73 -9.09 0.12 -7.03
C LEU A 73 -8.63 0.80 -8.32
N PHE A 74 -7.56 0.32 -8.96
CA PHE A 74 -7.00 0.92 -10.18
C PHE A 74 -7.86 0.76 -11.44
N SER A 75 -8.92 -0.03 -11.39
CA SER A 75 -9.97 0.01 -12.41
C SER A 75 -10.85 1.27 -12.32
N GLN A 76 -10.74 2.04 -11.24
CA GLN A 76 -11.61 3.17 -10.92
C GLN A 76 -10.86 4.47 -10.61
N GLU A 77 -9.60 4.37 -10.18
CA GLU A 77 -8.79 5.51 -9.72
C GLU A 77 -7.38 5.44 -10.33
N ASP A 78 -6.75 6.59 -10.51
CA ASP A 78 -5.39 6.68 -11.08
C ASP A 78 -4.28 6.71 -10.03
N ARG A 79 -4.64 6.90 -8.76
CA ARG A 79 -3.71 6.97 -7.63
C ARG A 79 -4.39 6.52 -6.34
N MET A 80 -3.59 6.12 -5.36
CA MET A 80 -4.10 5.73 -4.05
C MET A 80 -3.12 6.08 -2.93
N ILE A 81 -3.66 6.22 -1.73
CA ILE A 81 -2.93 6.05 -0.48
C ILE A 81 -3.38 4.70 0.09
N PHE A 82 -2.45 3.76 0.15
CA PHE A 82 -2.67 2.42 0.68
C PHE A 82 -2.31 2.39 2.17
N VAL A 83 -3.11 1.72 2.97
CA VAL A 83 -2.87 1.48 4.40
C VAL A 83 -3.19 0.02 4.68
N GLU A 84 -2.24 -0.72 5.26
CA GLU A 84 -2.48 -2.06 5.78
C GLU A 84 -3.29 -2.01 7.09
N ASP A 85 -3.98 -3.07 7.42
CA ASP A 85 -4.85 -3.13 8.60
C ASP A 85 -4.10 -3.09 9.94
N ASP A 86 -2.79 -3.29 9.91
CA ASP A 86 -1.85 -3.13 11.04
C ASP A 86 -1.00 -1.86 10.96
N GLY A 87 -1.19 -1.04 9.91
CA GLY A 87 -0.55 0.26 9.75
C GLY A 87 -1.36 1.37 10.43
N VAL A 88 -0.73 2.17 11.31
CA VAL A 88 -1.36 3.33 11.97
C VAL A 88 -0.62 4.61 11.57
N PRO A 89 -0.92 5.17 10.37
CA PRO A 89 -0.27 6.40 9.93
C PRO A 89 -0.76 7.62 10.72
N SER A 90 0.11 8.62 10.87
CA SER A 90 -0.31 9.92 11.38
C SER A 90 -1.17 10.66 10.35
N VAL A 91 -2.01 11.58 10.79
CA VAL A 91 -2.84 12.40 9.88
C VAL A 91 -1.97 13.19 8.88
N SER A 92 -0.80 13.67 9.32
CA SER A 92 0.16 14.37 8.47
C SER A 92 0.66 13.51 7.30
N PHE A 93 0.71 12.18 7.45
CA PHE A 93 1.08 11.27 6.36
C PHE A 93 0.09 11.35 5.18
N PHE A 94 -1.21 11.47 5.45
CA PHE A 94 -2.21 11.56 4.38
C PHE A 94 -2.06 12.86 3.59
N TYR A 95 -1.85 14.00 4.25
CA TYR A 95 -1.60 15.28 3.58
C TYR A 95 -0.29 15.26 2.79
N TYR A 96 0.77 14.73 3.39
CA TYR A 96 2.06 14.52 2.74
C TYR A 96 1.92 13.67 1.46
N CYS A 97 1.22 12.54 1.53
CA CYS A 97 0.97 11.72 0.35
C CYS A 97 0.13 12.43 -0.68
N GLN A 98 -0.92 13.15 -0.28
CA GLN A 98 -1.79 13.87 -1.19
C GLN A 98 -1.01 14.91 -2.00
N GLU A 99 -0.16 15.70 -1.35
CA GLU A 99 0.68 16.71 -1.98
C GLU A 99 1.66 16.07 -2.96
N LEU A 100 2.46 15.11 -2.52
CA LEU A 100 3.48 14.49 -3.36
C LEU A 100 2.90 13.60 -4.48
N LEU A 101 1.73 13.01 -4.28
CA LEU A 101 1.02 12.30 -5.34
C LEU A 101 0.56 13.25 -6.46
N GLU A 102 0.26 14.50 -6.15
CA GLU A 102 -0.05 15.51 -7.16
C GLU A 102 1.22 16.04 -7.82
N ASP A 103 2.23 16.43 -7.03
CA ASP A 103 3.48 17.02 -7.53
C ASP A 103 4.25 16.10 -8.47
N TYR A 104 4.23 14.80 -8.19
CA TYR A 104 5.00 13.79 -8.95
C TYR A 104 4.17 12.90 -9.86
N LYS A 105 2.91 13.25 -10.15
CA LYS A 105 2.01 12.42 -10.98
C LYS A 105 2.56 12.09 -12.36
N ASP A 106 3.28 13.03 -12.97
CA ASP A 106 3.86 12.91 -14.31
C ASP A 106 5.35 12.56 -14.30
N ASN A 107 5.91 12.21 -13.15
CA ASN A 107 7.32 11.87 -13.01
C ASN A 107 7.55 10.36 -12.96
N ASP A 108 7.94 9.77 -14.08
CA ASP A 108 8.18 8.32 -14.23
C ASP A 108 9.33 7.77 -13.36
N LYS A 109 10.15 8.64 -12.77
CA LYS A 109 11.25 8.22 -11.89
C LYS A 109 10.79 7.97 -10.46
N ILE A 110 9.59 8.43 -10.09
CA ILE A 110 9.02 8.26 -8.76
C ILE A 110 7.95 7.19 -8.81
N ALA A 111 8.16 6.10 -8.09
CA ALA A 111 7.25 4.95 -8.08
C ALA A 111 6.23 5.02 -6.93
N TYR A 112 6.62 5.53 -5.76
CA TYR A 112 5.74 5.59 -4.60
C TYR A 112 6.23 6.62 -3.57
N ILE A 113 5.33 6.98 -2.68
CA ILE A 113 5.55 7.88 -1.55
C ILE A 113 5.46 7.03 -0.28
N GLY A 114 6.55 6.91 0.46
CA GLY A 114 6.60 6.13 1.70
C GLY A 114 6.48 7.01 2.94
N GLY A 115 5.87 6.48 4.00
CA GLY A 115 5.70 7.18 5.28
C GLY A 115 6.65 6.71 6.40
N VAL A 116 7.44 5.66 6.17
CA VAL A 116 8.30 5.08 7.20
C VAL A 116 9.67 5.73 7.22
N ASN A 117 10.08 6.21 8.39
CA ASN A 117 11.35 6.94 8.56
C ASN A 117 12.38 6.20 9.44
N TYR A 118 12.10 5.13 10.13
CA TYR A 118 13.04 4.41 11.03
C TYR A 118 13.93 5.32 11.90
N GLY A 119 13.48 6.56 12.23
CA GLY A 119 14.24 7.51 13.04
C GLY A 119 15.48 8.12 12.36
N MET A 120 15.66 7.93 11.06
CA MET A 120 16.78 8.51 10.33
C MET A 120 16.61 10.03 10.19
N LYS A 121 17.54 10.78 10.75
CA LYS A 121 17.64 12.24 10.53
C LYS A 121 18.54 12.50 9.33
N ARG A 122 18.01 13.16 8.30
CA ARG A 122 18.76 13.55 7.09
C ARG A 122 18.68 15.06 6.86
N GLY A 123 19.19 15.83 7.83
CA GLY A 123 19.14 17.29 7.80
C GLY A 123 17.73 17.84 8.06
N GLU A 124 17.43 19.00 7.50
CA GLU A 124 16.16 19.72 7.66
C GLU A 124 15.16 19.47 6.52
N ALA A 125 15.48 18.55 5.60
CA ALA A 125 14.60 18.25 4.48
C ALA A 125 13.33 17.53 4.94
N SER A 126 12.18 17.95 4.41
CA SER A 126 10.88 17.35 4.72
C SER A 126 10.74 15.93 4.18
N TYR A 127 11.46 15.59 3.11
CA TYR A 127 11.53 14.25 2.53
C TYR A 127 12.84 14.07 1.72
N PHE A 128 13.11 12.84 1.33
CA PHE A 128 14.27 12.49 0.51
C PHE A 128 13.94 11.35 -0.44
N PHE A 129 14.68 11.25 -1.53
CA PHE A 129 14.52 10.18 -2.50
C PHE A 129 15.36 8.97 -2.15
N THR A 130 14.79 7.78 -2.31
CA THR A 130 15.47 6.50 -2.18
C THR A 130 15.36 5.69 -3.46
N ARG A 131 16.26 4.74 -3.67
CA ARG A 131 16.18 3.81 -4.80
C ARG A 131 15.38 2.54 -4.50
N GLN A 132 15.06 2.29 -3.24
CA GLN A 132 14.38 1.08 -2.80
C GLN A 132 13.21 1.43 -1.90
N CYS A 133 12.15 0.63 -1.99
CA CYS A 133 11.07 0.65 -1.02
C CYS A 133 11.58 0.19 0.35
N ALA A 134 11.30 0.95 1.38
CA ALA A 134 11.77 0.62 2.73
C ALA A 134 10.73 -0.20 3.52
N ALA A 135 9.46 0.09 3.35
CA ALA A 135 8.35 -0.61 4.02
C ALA A 135 7.01 -0.14 3.43
N THR A 136 6.00 -0.98 3.52
CA THR A 136 4.74 -0.80 2.81
C THR A 136 3.50 -0.74 3.71
N TYR A 137 3.64 -0.59 5.03
CA TYR A 137 2.50 -0.48 5.97
C TYR A 137 1.53 0.64 5.60
N ALA A 138 2.05 1.73 5.01
CA ALA A 138 1.27 2.76 4.37
C ALA A 138 2.11 3.44 3.27
N MET A 139 1.52 3.65 2.09
CA MET A 139 2.21 4.31 0.97
C MET A 139 1.26 4.96 -0.02
N GLY A 140 1.74 5.99 -0.72
CA GLY A 140 1.07 6.55 -1.89
C GLY A 140 1.68 6.00 -3.18
N THR A 141 0.86 5.70 -4.19
CA THR A 141 1.32 5.27 -5.52
C THR A 141 0.28 5.55 -6.60
N TRP A 142 0.65 5.32 -7.85
CA TRP A 142 -0.15 5.60 -9.04
C TRP A 142 -0.42 4.34 -9.85
N LYS A 143 -1.52 4.36 -10.61
CA LYS A 143 -1.87 3.31 -11.58
C LYS A 143 -0.74 3.05 -12.57
N ARG A 144 -0.07 4.10 -13.09
CA ARG A 144 1.07 3.97 -14.02
C ARG A 144 2.21 3.10 -13.49
N VAL A 145 2.39 3.08 -12.16
CA VAL A 145 3.38 2.21 -11.49
C VAL A 145 2.85 0.79 -11.36
N TYR A 146 1.58 0.67 -10.97
CA TYR A 146 0.92 -0.63 -10.86
C TYR A 146 0.84 -1.36 -12.21
N ASP A 147 0.65 -0.66 -13.30
CA ASP A 147 0.62 -1.25 -14.66
C ASP A 147 1.97 -1.88 -15.06
N LEU A 148 3.06 -1.58 -14.34
CA LEU A 148 4.37 -2.21 -14.50
C LEU A 148 4.60 -3.41 -13.55
N TYR A 149 3.66 -3.66 -12.64
CA TYR A 149 3.80 -4.71 -11.63
C TYR A 149 3.56 -6.09 -12.24
N GLU A 150 4.48 -7.01 -12.00
CA GLU A 150 4.38 -8.42 -12.39
C GLU A 150 4.37 -9.30 -11.14
N TYR A 151 3.25 -9.95 -10.88
CA TYR A 151 3.10 -10.83 -9.71
C TYR A 151 4.05 -12.03 -9.73
N ASP A 152 4.20 -12.64 -10.89
CA ASP A 152 5.03 -13.83 -11.13
C ASP A 152 6.49 -13.49 -11.46
N MET A 153 6.82 -12.20 -11.50
CA MET A 153 8.15 -11.70 -11.86
C MET A 153 8.68 -12.28 -13.18
N ALA A 154 7.81 -12.53 -14.17
CA ALA A 154 8.16 -13.18 -15.43
C ALA A 154 9.31 -12.47 -16.18
N SER A 155 9.41 -11.15 -16.05
CA SER A 155 10.49 -10.37 -16.67
C SER A 155 11.81 -10.37 -15.87
N TYR A 156 11.83 -10.85 -14.63
CA TYR A 156 13.01 -10.84 -13.75
C TYR A 156 14.26 -11.46 -14.40
N PRO A 157 14.23 -12.64 -15.06
CA PRO A 157 15.41 -13.21 -15.71
C PRO A 157 16.06 -12.28 -16.74
N LYS A 158 15.26 -11.43 -17.42
CA LYS A 158 15.71 -10.45 -18.40
C LYS A 158 16.47 -9.28 -17.78
N TYR A 159 16.09 -8.90 -16.54
CA TYR A 159 16.62 -7.70 -15.89
C TYR A 159 17.69 -7.95 -14.84
N ARG A 160 17.69 -9.11 -14.16
CA ARG A 160 18.56 -9.41 -13.01
C ARG A 160 20.06 -9.18 -13.24
N ASN A 161 20.54 -9.34 -14.48
CA ASN A 161 21.95 -9.16 -14.84
C ASN A 161 22.27 -7.76 -15.37
N LYS A 162 21.29 -6.90 -15.60
CA LYS A 162 21.55 -5.55 -16.11
C LYS A 162 22.24 -4.69 -15.05
N LYS A 163 23.13 -3.83 -15.50
CA LYS A 163 23.86 -2.88 -14.65
C LYS A 163 22.91 -2.01 -13.83
N SER A 164 21.86 -1.47 -14.48
CA SER A 164 20.83 -0.65 -13.82
C SER A 164 20.13 -1.37 -12.69
N PHE A 165 19.84 -2.68 -12.83
CA PHE A 165 19.24 -3.48 -11.78
C PHE A 165 20.21 -3.66 -10.60
N LYS A 166 21.48 -3.99 -10.87
CA LYS A 166 22.52 -4.14 -9.84
C LYS A 166 22.79 -2.84 -9.08
N GLU A 167 22.76 -1.71 -9.77
CA GLU A 167 22.95 -0.38 -9.18
C GLU A 167 21.76 0.09 -8.31
N ALA A 168 20.58 -0.54 -8.42
CA ALA A 168 19.47 -0.28 -7.52
C ALA A 168 19.76 -0.73 -6.08
N PHE A 169 20.67 -1.67 -5.89
CA PHE A 169 21.05 -2.17 -4.57
C PHE A 169 22.24 -1.39 -4.00
N SER A 170 22.18 -1.11 -2.70
CA SER A 170 23.22 -0.32 -2.00
C SER A 170 24.59 -1.00 -1.94
N ASN A 171 24.62 -2.33 -2.03
CA ASN A 171 25.85 -3.13 -1.99
C ASN A 171 25.63 -4.54 -2.55
N LYS A 172 26.73 -5.26 -2.80
CA LYS A 172 26.69 -6.64 -3.33
C LYS A 172 25.93 -7.61 -2.44
N LYS A 173 26.06 -7.51 -1.11
CA LYS A 173 25.38 -8.39 -0.16
C LYS A 173 23.85 -8.23 -0.28
N SER A 174 23.37 -7.01 -0.38
CA SER A 174 21.95 -6.71 -0.59
C SER A 174 21.46 -7.29 -1.93
N TYR A 175 22.25 -7.15 -3.00
CA TYR A 175 21.92 -7.72 -4.31
C TYR A 175 21.82 -9.25 -4.28
N TYR A 176 22.83 -9.94 -3.73
CA TYR A 176 22.82 -11.41 -3.67
C TYR A 176 21.83 -12.00 -2.69
N GLY A 177 21.37 -11.23 -1.70
CA GLY A 177 20.33 -11.66 -0.78
C GLY A 177 18.92 -11.69 -1.40
N HIS A 178 18.76 -11.18 -2.64
CA HIS A 178 17.48 -11.16 -3.39
C HIS A 178 17.51 -12.12 -4.62
N LEU A 179 18.57 -12.88 -4.81
CA LEU A 179 18.70 -13.92 -5.84
C LEU A 179 18.34 -15.29 -5.29
#